data_4b2bf0d29e228094f4c710241ed9f24c
#
_entry.id   4b2bf0d29e228094f4c710241ed9f24c
#
_cell.length_a   1.000
_cell.length_b   1.000
_cell.length_c   1.000
_cell.angle_alpha   90.00
_cell.angle_beta   90.00
_cell.angle_gamma   90.00
#
_symmetry.space_group_name_H-M   'P 1'
#
loop_
_entity.id
_entity.type
_entity.pdbx_description
1 polymer ?
#
loop_
_entity_poly.entity_id
_entity_poly.type
_entity_poly.pdbx_seq_one_letter_code
_entity_poly.pdbx_strand_id
1 'polypeptide(L)'
;MMDQRVISLRLGGHIAIAKTPVINPHNLKILGWWCKEPAESQLKILLIEDIRQASSEGLAVNDEDVLSSPADLVRHREILDVKFELLGKTVKTKRAKLGKVNDYSYNEGMFVQKLYVARPVTKILATESTLIIDITQILEVTDNYILVRDTEVTADAPEFAAAPAT
;
A
#
# COMPACT_ATOMS: atom_id res chain seq x y z
N MET A 1 1.62 5.56 -4.41
CA MET A 1 1.30 4.47 -5.38
C MET A 1 0.50 5.10 -6.50
N MET A 2 0.96 5.00 -7.74
CA MET A 2 0.25 5.61 -8.88
C MET A 2 -0.85 4.69 -9.38
N ASP A 3 -1.90 5.29 -9.95
CA ASP A 3 -2.98 4.56 -10.63
C ASP A 3 -2.42 3.59 -11.68
N GLN A 4 -2.86 2.35 -11.66
CA GLN A 4 -2.43 1.31 -12.60
C GLN A 4 -3.56 0.95 -13.56
N ARG A 5 -3.22 0.78 -14.83
CA ARG A 5 -4.18 0.31 -15.83
C ARG A 5 -4.51 -1.16 -15.61
N VAL A 6 -5.78 -1.53 -15.74
CA VAL A 6 -6.21 -2.93 -15.82
C VAL A 6 -6.45 -3.26 -17.29
N ILE A 7 -5.75 -4.26 -17.78
CA ILE A 7 -5.71 -4.62 -19.21
C ILE A 7 -6.33 -5.98 -19.40
N SER A 8 -7.37 -6.07 -20.22
CA SER A 8 -8.00 -7.35 -20.61
C SER A 8 -7.20 -7.99 -21.73
N LEU A 9 -6.71 -9.21 -21.53
CA LEU A 9 -6.04 -10.00 -22.55
C LEU A 9 -7.00 -10.42 -23.67
N ARG A 10 -8.26 -10.66 -23.34
CA ARG A 10 -9.30 -11.02 -24.32
C ARG A 10 -9.64 -9.85 -25.25
N LEU A 11 -9.79 -8.66 -24.70
CA LEU A 11 -10.18 -7.47 -25.46
C LEU A 11 -9.00 -6.74 -26.10
N GLY A 12 -7.78 -6.99 -25.60
CA GLY A 12 -6.57 -6.31 -26.06
C GLY A 12 -6.49 -4.83 -25.69
N GLY A 13 -7.22 -4.40 -24.64
CA GLY A 13 -7.27 -3.02 -24.20
C GLY A 13 -7.47 -2.86 -22.71
N HIS A 14 -7.34 -1.62 -22.24
CA HIS A 14 -7.59 -1.33 -20.82
C HIS A 14 -9.10 -1.25 -20.54
N ILE A 15 -9.49 -1.81 -19.41
CA ILE A 15 -10.92 -1.92 -18.99
C ILE A 15 -11.21 -1.11 -17.74
N ALA A 16 -10.21 -0.85 -16.90
CA ALA A 16 -10.38 -0.10 -15.66
C ALA A 16 -9.05 0.52 -15.21
N ILE A 17 -9.12 1.34 -14.17
CA ILE A 17 -7.96 1.87 -13.47
C ILE A 17 -8.02 1.40 -12.02
N ALA A 18 -6.99 0.68 -11.58
CA ALA A 18 -6.78 0.31 -10.19
C ALA A 18 -6.30 1.53 -9.41
N LYS A 19 -7.04 1.89 -8.37
CA LYS A 19 -6.86 3.12 -7.59
C LYS A 19 -6.22 2.82 -6.24
N THR A 20 -6.97 2.21 -5.36
CA THR A 20 -6.61 2.01 -3.96
C THR A 20 -6.53 0.52 -3.65
N PRO A 21 -5.48 0.05 -2.97
CA PRO A 21 -5.39 -1.35 -2.57
C PRO A 21 -6.42 -1.69 -1.50
N VAL A 22 -6.92 -2.90 -1.54
CA VAL A 22 -7.69 -3.52 -0.46
C VAL A 22 -6.70 -4.26 0.43
N ILE A 23 -6.46 -3.75 1.62
CA ILE A 23 -5.49 -4.31 2.58
C ILE A 23 -6.26 -4.88 3.77
N ASN A 24 -5.92 -6.10 4.14
CA ASN A 24 -6.41 -6.72 5.37
C ASN A 24 -5.68 -6.12 6.57
N PRO A 25 -6.36 -5.39 7.49
CA PRO A 25 -5.71 -4.73 8.61
C PRO A 25 -5.10 -5.70 9.64
N HIS A 26 -5.54 -6.97 9.65
CA HIS A 26 -5.07 -7.97 10.63
C HIS A 26 -3.69 -8.54 10.30
N ASN A 27 -3.33 -8.61 9.01
CA ASN A 27 -2.07 -9.19 8.56
C ASN A 27 -1.33 -8.37 7.51
N LEU A 28 -1.87 -7.22 7.13
CA LEU A 28 -1.36 -6.31 6.10
C LEU A 28 -1.12 -6.98 4.74
N LYS A 29 -1.93 -7.99 4.41
CA LYS A 29 -1.96 -8.58 3.07
C LYS A 29 -2.82 -7.75 2.14
N ILE A 30 -2.30 -7.47 0.96
CA ILE A 30 -3.08 -6.87 -0.14
C ILE A 30 -3.92 -7.98 -0.75
N LEU A 31 -5.23 -7.78 -0.81
CA LEU A 31 -6.20 -8.75 -1.37
C LEU A 31 -6.59 -8.41 -2.79
N GLY A 32 -6.42 -7.16 -3.19
CA GLY A 32 -6.80 -6.67 -4.51
C GLY A 32 -6.78 -5.14 -4.56
N TRP A 33 -7.48 -4.59 -5.55
CA TRP A 33 -7.58 -3.14 -5.75
C TRP A 33 -9.01 -2.71 -6.01
N TRP A 34 -9.37 -1.57 -5.47
CA TRP A 34 -10.52 -0.81 -5.92
C TRP A 34 -10.26 -0.27 -7.32
N CYS A 35 -11.12 -0.59 -8.27
CA CYS A 35 -10.98 -0.25 -9.66
C CYS A 35 -12.13 0.64 -10.14
N LYS A 36 -11.80 1.62 -10.97
CA LYS A 36 -12.74 2.51 -11.65
C LYS A 36 -12.84 2.12 -13.12
N GLU A 37 -14.01 1.72 -13.56
CA GLU A 37 -14.33 1.54 -14.98
C GLU A 37 -14.75 2.88 -15.61
N PRO A 38 -14.45 3.13 -16.90
CA PRO A 38 -14.76 4.41 -17.55
C PRO A 38 -16.24 4.78 -17.57
N ALA A 39 -17.11 3.80 -17.74
CA ALA A 39 -18.55 3.99 -17.90
C ALA A 39 -19.36 3.81 -16.60
N GLU A 40 -18.71 3.33 -15.53
CA GLU A 40 -19.36 2.97 -14.28
C GLU A 40 -19.11 4.02 -13.20
N SER A 41 -20.14 4.37 -12.43
CA SER A 41 -20.00 5.27 -11.27
C SER A 41 -19.52 4.54 -10.04
N GLN A 42 -19.84 3.26 -9.90
CA GLN A 42 -19.44 2.43 -8.77
C GLN A 42 -18.06 1.84 -8.96
N LEU A 43 -17.32 1.74 -7.86
CA LEU A 43 -16.03 1.04 -7.84
C LEU A 43 -16.27 -0.47 -7.81
N LYS A 44 -15.47 -1.18 -8.59
CA LYS A 44 -15.37 -2.64 -8.53
C LYS A 44 -14.06 -3.06 -7.88
N ILE A 45 -13.91 -4.34 -7.61
CA ILE A 45 -12.73 -4.91 -6.99
C ILE A 45 -12.10 -5.92 -7.94
N LEU A 46 -10.80 -5.74 -8.16
CA LEU A 46 -9.95 -6.72 -8.80
C LEU A 46 -9.18 -7.47 -7.72
N LEU A 47 -9.42 -8.77 -7.57
CA LEU A 47 -8.66 -9.62 -6.64
C LEU A 47 -7.30 -9.98 -7.21
N ILE A 48 -6.30 -10.15 -6.34
CA ILE A 48 -4.93 -10.52 -6.76
C ILE A 48 -4.88 -11.86 -7.49
N GLU A 49 -5.76 -12.79 -7.16
CA GLU A 49 -5.85 -14.13 -7.77
C GLU A 49 -6.28 -14.09 -9.24
N ASP A 50 -6.93 -13.01 -9.67
CA ASP A 50 -7.37 -12.80 -11.05
C ASP A 50 -6.33 -12.07 -11.92
N ILE A 51 -5.26 -11.58 -11.30
CA ILE A 51 -4.16 -10.92 -12.01
C ILE A 51 -3.24 -11.97 -12.60
N ARG A 52 -3.06 -11.95 -13.93
CA ARG A 52 -2.17 -12.86 -14.65
C ARG A 52 -0.73 -12.36 -14.70
N GLN A 53 -0.59 -11.06 -14.82
CA GLN A 53 0.72 -10.41 -14.88
C GLN A 53 0.63 -8.98 -14.37
N ALA A 54 1.61 -8.56 -13.60
CA ALA A 54 1.82 -7.16 -13.22
C ALA A 54 3.10 -6.65 -13.89
N SER A 55 3.03 -5.49 -14.53
CA SER A 55 4.15 -4.85 -15.22
C SER A 55 4.07 -3.32 -15.06
N SER A 56 5.06 -2.61 -15.61
CA SER A 56 5.03 -1.15 -15.70
C SER A 56 3.86 -0.60 -16.54
N GLU A 57 3.31 -1.41 -17.43
CA GLU A 57 2.16 -1.04 -18.26
C GLU A 57 0.83 -1.18 -17.53
N GLY A 58 0.77 -2.03 -16.49
CA GLY A 58 -0.41 -2.25 -15.66
C GLY A 58 -0.59 -3.69 -15.22
N LEU A 59 -1.82 -4.00 -14.84
CA LEU A 59 -2.27 -5.29 -14.36
C LEU A 59 -3.01 -6.01 -15.49
N ALA A 60 -2.46 -7.11 -16.00
CA ALA A 60 -3.11 -7.92 -17.03
C ALA A 60 -4.06 -8.94 -16.39
N VAL A 61 -5.27 -9.00 -16.89
CA VAL A 61 -6.34 -9.92 -16.47
C VAL A 61 -6.90 -10.67 -17.68
N ASN A 62 -7.62 -11.78 -17.48
CA ASN A 62 -8.20 -12.51 -18.60
C ASN A 62 -9.23 -11.68 -19.38
N ASP A 63 -10.24 -11.18 -18.68
CA ASP A 63 -11.32 -10.35 -19.26
C ASP A 63 -11.95 -9.43 -18.20
N GLU A 64 -13.02 -8.73 -18.57
CA GLU A 64 -13.73 -7.79 -17.71
C GLU A 64 -14.54 -8.46 -16.58
N ASP A 65 -14.90 -9.73 -16.71
CA ASP A 65 -15.73 -10.46 -15.75
C ASP A 65 -15.01 -10.68 -14.39
N VAL A 66 -13.68 -10.47 -14.35
CA VAL A 66 -12.90 -10.54 -13.11
C VAL A 66 -13.14 -9.34 -12.19
N LEU A 67 -13.71 -8.25 -12.68
CA LEU A 67 -14.05 -7.09 -11.86
C LEU A 67 -15.36 -7.34 -11.11
N SER A 68 -15.23 -7.60 -9.82
CA SER A 68 -16.36 -7.98 -8.96
C SER A 68 -17.00 -6.78 -8.28
N SER A 69 -18.31 -6.81 -8.10
CA SER A 69 -19.00 -5.90 -7.19
C SER A 69 -18.63 -6.24 -5.74
N PRO A 70 -18.44 -5.24 -4.85
CA PRO A 70 -18.20 -5.50 -3.43
C PRO A 70 -19.28 -6.40 -2.80
N ALA A 71 -20.52 -6.31 -3.26
CA ALA A 71 -21.64 -7.11 -2.77
C ALA A 71 -21.47 -8.62 -3.05
N ASP A 72 -20.78 -8.97 -4.14
CA ASP A 72 -20.55 -10.35 -4.56
C ASP A 72 -19.40 -11.02 -3.78
N LEU A 73 -18.54 -10.23 -3.17
CA LEU A 73 -17.36 -10.70 -2.43
C LEU A 73 -17.68 -10.98 -0.95
N VAL A 74 -18.61 -11.91 -0.69
CA VAL A 74 -19.09 -12.23 0.66
C VAL A 74 -17.97 -12.61 1.62
N ARG A 75 -16.96 -13.35 1.14
CA ARG A 75 -15.80 -13.79 1.96
C ARG A 75 -14.93 -12.63 2.45
N HIS A 76 -14.96 -11.51 1.76
CA HIS A 76 -14.13 -10.34 2.05
C HIS A 76 -14.94 -9.19 2.63
N ARG A 77 -16.23 -9.37 2.89
CA ARG A 77 -17.15 -8.31 3.34
C ARG A 77 -16.63 -7.56 4.56
N GLU A 78 -16.19 -8.26 5.60
CA GLU A 78 -15.69 -7.64 6.82
C GLU A 78 -14.50 -6.70 6.56
N ILE A 79 -13.58 -7.11 5.67
CA ILE A 79 -12.42 -6.30 5.31
C ILE A 79 -12.84 -5.10 4.44
N LEU A 80 -13.76 -5.32 3.50
CA LEU A 80 -14.24 -4.27 2.61
C LEU A 80 -15.04 -3.19 3.35
N ASP A 81 -15.84 -3.59 4.35
CA ASP A 81 -16.65 -2.68 5.16
C ASP A 81 -15.79 -1.77 6.05
N VAL A 82 -14.64 -2.25 6.51
CA VAL A 82 -13.69 -1.46 7.32
C VAL A 82 -13.07 -0.31 6.52
N LYS A 83 -12.94 -0.45 5.19
CA LYS A 83 -12.29 0.54 4.30
C LYS A 83 -10.92 0.99 4.81
N PHE A 84 -10.11 0.03 5.20
CA PHE A 84 -8.80 0.28 5.79
C PHE A 84 -7.86 0.97 4.79
N GLU A 85 -7.33 2.11 5.17
CA GLU A 85 -6.33 2.85 4.39
C GLU A 85 -4.99 2.88 5.15
N LEU A 86 -3.95 2.34 4.51
CA LEU A 86 -2.61 2.34 5.09
C LEU A 86 -1.90 3.69 4.92
N LEU A 87 -2.04 4.31 3.72
CA LEU A 87 -1.45 5.62 3.44
C LEU A 87 -2.09 6.71 4.30
N GLY A 88 -1.28 7.62 4.80
CA GLY A 88 -1.73 8.71 5.65
C GLY A 88 -1.98 8.33 7.11
N LYS A 89 -1.91 7.04 7.46
CA LYS A 89 -2.11 6.56 8.83
C LYS A 89 -0.97 7.05 9.73
N THR A 90 -1.32 7.50 10.92
CA THR A 90 -0.34 7.95 11.92
C THR A 90 0.46 6.77 12.44
N VAL A 91 1.78 6.91 12.48
CA VAL A 91 2.70 5.96 13.10
C VAL A 91 3.26 6.54 14.37
N LYS A 92 3.22 5.78 15.46
CA LYS A 92 3.71 6.19 16.77
C LYS A 92 4.36 5.05 17.53
N THR A 93 5.22 5.40 18.47
CA THR A 93 5.66 4.54 19.56
C THR A 93 4.81 4.81 20.81
N LYS A 94 5.08 4.11 21.90
CA LYS A 94 4.47 4.43 23.22
C LYS A 94 4.83 5.83 23.72
N ARG A 95 5.95 6.41 23.27
CA ARG A 95 6.52 7.66 23.75
C ARG A 95 6.27 8.84 22.81
N ALA A 96 6.24 8.62 21.50
CA ALA A 96 6.24 9.70 20.54
C ALA A 96 5.49 9.35 19.24
N LYS A 97 4.94 10.38 18.62
CA LYS A 97 4.43 10.32 17.24
C LYS A 97 5.61 10.43 16.28
N LEU A 98 5.75 9.47 15.36
CA LEU A 98 6.85 9.42 14.38
C LEU A 98 6.52 10.16 13.09
N GLY A 99 5.28 10.08 12.64
CA GLY A 99 4.84 10.70 11.39
C GLY A 99 3.62 10.00 10.80
N LYS A 100 3.51 10.06 9.47
CA LYS A 100 2.43 9.39 8.72
C LYS A 100 3.00 8.50 7.63
N VAL A 101 2.35 7.39 7.38
CA VAL A 101 2.70 6.51 6.25
C VAL A 101 2.54 7.28 4.94
N ASN A 102 3.63 7.43 4.22
CA ASN A 102 3.67 8.09 2.91
C ASN A 102 3.71 7.09 1.76
N ASP A 103 4.38 5.94 1.98
CA ASP A 103 4.47 4.85 1.03
C ASP A 103 4.73 3.54 1.76
N TYR A 104 4.70 2.41 1.06
CA TYR A 104 5.04 1.09 1.61
C TYR A 104 5.54 0.18 0.49
N SER A 105 6.31 -0.83 0.86
CA SER A 105 6.70 -1.93 -0.02
C SER A 105 6.03 -3.24 0.40
N TYR A 106 5.85 -4.15 -0.54
CA TYR A 106 5.29 -5.48 -0.31
C TYR A 106 6.09 -6.53 -1.06
N ASN A 107 5.99 -7.78 -0.62
CA ASN A 107 6.67 -8.91 -1.22
C ASN A 107 5.82 -9.58 -2.32
N GLU A 108 6.36 -10.63 -2.95
CA GLU A 108 5.65 -11.43 -3.97
C GLU A 108 4.36 -12.08 -3.45
N GLY A 109 4.28 -12.38 -2.16
CA GLY A 109 3.07 -12.89 -1.50
C GLY A 109 2.03 -11.80 -1.20
N MET A 110 2.26 -10.57 -1.65
CA MET A 110 1.39 -9.40 -1.42
C MET A 110 1.27 -8.97 0.04
N PHE A 111 2.23 -9.31 0.89
CA PHE A 111 2.31 -8.81 2.26
C PHE A 111 3.17 -7.56 2.33
N VAL A 112 2.67 -6.53 2.99
CA VAL A 112 3.46 -5.32 3.28
C VAL A 112 4.70 -5.70 4.09
N GLN A 113 5.87 -5.18 3.68
CA GLN A 113 7.16 -5.48 4.30
C GLN A 113 7.74 -4.28 5.04
N LYS A 114 7.62 -3.11 4.46
CA LYS A 114 8.17 -1.87 5.03
C LYS A 114 7.17 -0.74 4.86
N LEU A 115 7.15 0.15 5.86
CA LEU A 115 6.44 1.41 5.81
C LEU A 115 7.46 2.54 5.66
N TYR A 116 7.19 3.45 4.73
CA TYR A 116 7.94 4.70 4.58
C TYR A 116 7.13 5.81 5.24
N VAL A 117 7.65 6.34 6.33
CA VAL A 117 6.95 7.28 7.21
C VAL A 117 7.54 8.67 7.06
N ALA A 118 6.73 9.61 6.59
CA ALA A 118 7.12 11.01 6.52
C ALA A 118 7.04 11.65 7.90
N ARG A 119 8.16 12.24 8.35
CA ARG A 119 8.23 13.01 9.60
C ARG A 119 7.59 14.38 9.42
N PRO A 120 6.90 14.91 10.45
CA PRO A 120 6.46 16.29 10.40
C PRO A 120 7.69 17.22 10.35
N VAL A 121 7.68 18.16 9.40
CA VAL A 121 8.72 19.19 9.28
C VAL A 121 8.51 20.21 10.39
N THR A 122 9.33 20.14 11.45
CA THR A 122 9.25 21.08 12.60
C THR A 122 10.21 22.25 12.50
N LYS A 123 11.12 22.27 11.50
CA LYS A 123 12.11 23.34 11.31
C LYS A 123 12.25 23.69 9.83
N ILE A 124 12.32 24.97 9.54
CA ILE A 124 12.44 25.58 8.19
C ILE A 124 13.65 25.09 7.36
N LEU A 125 14.61 24.39 8.00
CA LEU A 125 15.84 23.89 7.38
C LEU A 125 15.99 22.36 7.45
N ALA A 126 14.98 21.63 7.91
CA ALA A 126 15.05 20.18 7.96
C ALA A 126 14.69 19.60 6.60
N THR A 127 15.61 18.90 5.96
CA THR A 127 15.36 18.00 4.85
C THR A 127 14.26 17.01 5.27
N GLU A 128 13.26 16.79 4.42
CA GLU A 128 12.24 15.78 4.67
C GLU A 128 12.94 14.44 4.96
N SER A 129 12.84 13.97 6.18
CA SER A 129 13.43 12.70 6.56
C SER A 129 12.34 11.64 6.55
N THR A 130 12.54 10.63 5.72
CA THR A 130 11.69 9.44 5.67
C THR A 130 12.24 8.41 6.65
N LEU A 131 11.38 7.91 7.55
CA LEU A 131 11.69 6.75 8.37
C LEU A 131 11.26 5.49 7.66
N ILE A 132 12.10 4.47 7.69
CA ILE A 132 11.76 3.14 7.19
C ILE A 132 11.48 2.26 8.41
N ILE A 133 10.28 1.71 8.46
CA ILE A 133 9.82 0.82 9.52
C ILE A 133 9.55 -0.55 8.93
N ASP A 134 10.26 -1.54 9.42
CA ASP A 134 10.03 -2.93 9.04
C ASP A 134 8.73 -3.45 9.68
N ILE A 135 8.02 -4.33 8.97
CA ILE A 135 6.76 -4.92 9.42
C ILE A 135 6.89 -5.61 10.80
N THR A 136 8.05 -6.17 11.09
CA THR A 136 8.33 -6.85 12.36
C THR A 136 8.39 -5.91 13.57
N GLN A 137 8.50 -4.60 13.34
CA GLN A 137 8.49 -3.58 14.38
C GLN A 137 7.06 -3.18 14.78
N ILE A 138 6.03 -3.57 14.01
CA ILE A 138 4.64 -3.24 14.28
C ILE A 138 4.13 -4.09 15.44
N LEU A 139 3.57 -3.42 16.44
CA LEU A 139 2.94 -4.04 17.60
C LEU A 139 1.42 -4.12 17.43
N GLU A 140 0.82 -3.11 16.82
CA GLU A 140 -0.63 -2.98 16.68
C GLU A 140 -0.98 -2.11 15.47
N VAL A 141 -2.03 -2.49 14.78
CA VAL A 141 -2.66 -1.72 13.69
C VAL A 141 -4.10 -1.44 14.09
N THR A 142 -4.46 -0.16 14.12
CA THR A 142 -5.82 0.30 14.42
C THR A 142 -6.39 1.13 13.26
N ASP A 143 -7.63 1.55 13.38
CA ASP A 143 -8.24 2.44 12.38
C ASP A 143 -7.56 3.81 12.31
N ASN A 144 -6.95 4.27 13.41
CA ASN A 144 -6.41 5.61 13.54
C ASN A 144 -4.88 5.67 13.49
N TYR A 145 -4.19 4.62 13.93
CA TYR A 145 -2.73 4.63 14.05
C TYR A 145 -2.12 3.23 13.93
N ILE A 146 -0.82 3.22 13.69
CA ILE A 146 0.05 2.05 13.77
C ILE A 146 1.01 2.27 14.95
N LEU A 147 0.98 1.35 15.91
CA LEU A 147 1.90 1.34 17.04
C LEU A 147 3.11 0.48 16.70
N VAL A 148 4.29 1.05 16.84
CA VAL A 148 5.56 0.36 16.59
C VAL A 148 6.42 0.31 17.85
N ARG A 149 7.40 -0.61 17.85
CA ARG A 149 8.37 -0.73 18.95
C ARG A 149 9.20 0.53 19.07
N ASP A 150 9.62 0.82 20.29
CA ASP A 150 10.50 1.93 20.68
C ASP A 150 11.97 1.56 20.42
N THR A 151 12.28 1.00 19.26
CA THR A 151 13.64 0.72 18.81
C THR A 151 14.22 1.94 18.13
N GLU A 152 15.54 2.13 18.21
CA GLU A 152 16.22 3.18 17.46
C GLU A 152 15.87 3.04 15.99
N VAL A 153 15.04 3.95 15.51
CA VAL A 153 14.67 4.02 14.10
C VAL A 153 15.86 4.58 13.39
N THR A 154 16.63 3.74 12.74
CA THR A 154 17.74 4.17 11.88
C THR A 154 17.16 5.05 10.79
N ALA A 155 17.39 6.34 10.87
CA ALA A 155 17.22 7.21 9.72
C ALA A 155 18.20 6.69 8.67
N ASP A 156 17.70 6.35 7.49
CA ASP A 156 18.56 6.03 6.36
C ASP A 156 19.32 7.30 5.99
N ALA A 157 20.50 7.48 6.61
CA ALA A 157 21.45 8.44 6.11
C ALA A 157 21.90 7.90 4.76
N PRO A 158 21.93 8.72 3.69
CA PRO A 158 22.50 8.28 2.45
C PRO A 158 23.91 7.79 2.77
N GLU A 159 24.15 6.52 2.50
CA GLU A 159 25.46 5.91 2.61
C GLU A 159 26.36 6.60 1.58
N PHE A 160 26.99 7.69 1.99
CA PHE A 160 28.15 8.18 1.28
C PHE A 160 29.21 7.11 1.47
N ALA A 161 29.38 6.26 0.46
CA ALA A 161 30.52 5.39 0.36
C ALA A 161 31.75 6.30 0.51
N ALA A 162 32.37 6.23 1.69
CA ALA A 162 33.65 6.86 1.90
C ALA A 162 34.61 6.22 0.90
N ALA A 163 35.08 6.98 -0.08
CA ALA A 163 36.12 6.53 -0.96
C ALA A 163 37.30 6.10 -0.09
N PRO A 164 37.92 4.93 -0.31
CA PRO A 164 39.10 4.56 0.47
C PRO A 164 40.16 5.61 0.23
N ALA A 165 40.58 6.24 1.30
CA ALA A 165 41.77 7.10 1.27
C ALA A 165 42.98 6.21 1.00
N THR A 166 43.68 6.45 -0.11
CA THR A 166 45.00 5.91 -0.37
C THR A 166 46.04 6.69 0.40
#